data_5d297088b8292916f0debd24f0056486
#
_entry.id   5d297088b8292916f0debd24f0056486
#
_cell.length_a   1.000
_cell.length_b   1.000
_cell.length_c   1.000
_cell.angle_alpha   90.00
_cell.angle_beta   90.00
_cell.angle_gamma   90.00
#
_symmetry.space_group_name_H-M   'P 1'
#
loop_
_entity.id
_entity.type
_entity.pdbx_description
1 polymer ?
#
loop_
_entity_poly.entity_id
_entity_poly.type
_entity_poly.pdbx_seq_one_letter_code
_entity_poly.pdbx_strand_id
1 'polypeptide(L)'
;MLISKIGNIFGVMLLFLNLFVALPAIAETYTPQDSGSIYDDLTGDYGILGIASQFHIFAKEKTTINAHTNGNVATKELDANNNFGTDIITGDLQLEINYVQATDSLIGSSFTSGNSNRVNKFVVGSSISTGIENDRAVVNGSRIDHLSASELYQDRPGNTYIDFDTEFAKLEGASESLMSITPAKTYLSSDFPDMNNRTIDVTGMGSSDVVIINVDASVLSMNTPLNIVNSENKILVMNVINAPTDFTIQSQIHYNNRANHETEDFSDANISWNFPSNVTNLAINAPFQGTIIAPRADVTANQNMDGTIIGKNVTLNAATNRWYPNEIFLADNPDNSGSSDSSTDTTSSDSST
;
A
#
# COMPACT_ATOMS: atom_id res chain seq x y z
N MET A 1 72.61 -66.74 -13.20
CA MET A 1 71.86 -67.86 -13.63
C MET A 1 70.59 -67.98 -12.83
N LEU A 2 69.59 -67.28 -13.17
CA LEU A 2 68.16 -67.46 -13.05
C LEU A 2 67.47 -66.16 -13.39
N ILE A 3 66.76 -66.13 -14.53
CA ILE A 3 66.02 -64.98 -15.03
C ILE A 3 64.64 -65.02 -14.38
N SER A 4 64.23 -63.95 -13.69
CA SER A 4 62.88 -63.77 -13.15
C SER A 4 62.18 -62.70 -13.93
N LYS A 5 61.07 -63.09 -14.58
CA LYS A 5 60.17 -62.23 -15.34
C LYS A 5 59.31 -61.46 -14.34
N ILE A 6 59.34 -60.12 -14.49
CA ILE A 6 58.42 -59.26 -13.79
C ILE A 6 57.28 -58.94 -14.82
N GLY A 7 56.09 -59.41 -14.49
CA GLY A 7 54.88 -59.09 -15.29
C GLY A 7 54.28 -57.75 -14.85
N ASN A 8 54.10 -56.85 -15.79
CA ASN A 8 53.38 -55.59 -15.59
C ASN A 8 51.87 -55.86 -15.57
N ILE A 9 51.22 -55.60 -14.45
CA ILE A 9 49.78 -55.55 -14.32
C ILE A 9 49.37 -54.08 -14.51
N PHE A 10 48.81 -53.75 -15.68
CA PHE A 10 48.11 -52.47 -15.91
C PHE A 10 46.73 -52.54 -15.24
N GLY A 11 46.57 -51.91 -14.10
CA GLY A 11 45.24 -51.65 -13.52
C GLY A 11 44.55 -50.52 -14.25
N VAL A 12 43.51 -50.84 -15.00
CA VAL A 12 42.61 -49.85 -15.57
C VAL A 12 41.68 -49.39 -14.47
N MET A 13 41.91 -48.18 -13.95
CA MET A 13 41.03 -47.52 -13.01
C MET A 13 39.89 -46.85 -13.79
N LEU A 14 38.72 -47.50 -13.85
CA LEU A 14 37.50 -46.86 -14.39
C LEU A 14 37.01 -45.80 -13.44
N LEU A 15 37.23 -44.53 -13.77
CA LEU A 15 36.66 -43.39 -13.11
C LEU A 15 35.19 -43.25 -13.53
N PHE A 16 34.25 -43.72 -12.72
CA PHE A 16 32.82 -43.38 -12.89
C PHE A 16 32.60 -41.93 -12.50
N LEU A 17 32.56 -41.05 -13.52
CA LEU A 17 32.12 -39.71 -13.35
C LEU A 17 30.59 -39.74 -13.23
N ASN A 18 30.07 -39.72 -12.00
CA ASN A 18 28.63 -39.51 -11.76
C ASN A 18 28.30 -38.06 -12.14
N LEU A 19 27.89 -37.86 -13.34
CA LEU A 19 27.28 -36.60 -13.77
C LEU A 19 25.88 -36.53 -13.13
N PHE A 20 25.77 -35.96 -11.93
CA PHE A 20 24.46 -35.55 -11.41
C PHE A 20 23.96 -34.41 -12.28
N VAL A 21 23.18 -34.70 -13.28
CA VAL A 21 22.32 -33.72 -13.92
C VAL A 21 21.23 -33.44 -12.91
N ALA A 22 21.35 -32.33 -12.19
CA ALA A 22 20.24 -31.80 -11.42
C ALA A 22 19.11 -31.50 -12.41
N LEU A 23 18.12 -32.38 -12.45
CA LEU A 23 16.87 -32.09 -13.15
C LEU A 23 16.29 -30.83 -12.48
N PRO A 24 15.85 -29.82 -13.24
CA PRO A 24 15.14 -28.71 -12.65
C PRO A 24 13.95 -29.29 -11.88
N ALA A 25 13.82 -28.92 -10.62
CA ALA A 25 12.64 -29.26 -9.84
C ALA A 25 11.44 -28.71 -10.57
N ILE A 26 10.59 -29.58 -11.09
CA ILE A 26 9.34 -29.18 -11.70
C ILE A 26 8.44 -28.83 -10.52
N ALA A 27 8.08 -27.55 -10.40
CA ALA A 27 7.13 -27.11 -9.40
C ALA A 27 5.84 -27.94 -9.53
N GLU A 28 5.39 -28.54 -8.46
CA GLU A 28 4.13 -29.26 -8.47
C GLU A 28 2.97 -28.29 -8.74
N THR A 29 2.01 -28.71 -9.55
CA THR A 29 0.81 -27.91 -9.77
C THR A 29 0.07 -27.78 -8.46
N TYR A 30 -0.07 -26.55 -7.98
CA TYR A 30 -0.75 -26.20 -6.74
C TYR A 30 -2.00 -25.38 -7.08
N THR A 31 -3.13 -25.72 -6.46
CA THR A 31 -4.33 -24.93 -6.57
C THR A 31 -4.50 -24.15 -5.27
N PRO A 32 -4.26 -22.83 -5.28
CA PRO A 32 -4.46 -22.00 -4.11
C PRO A 32 -5.90 -22.01 -3.62
N GLN A 33 -6.09 -21.58 -2.38
CA GLN A 33 -7.43 -21.34 -1.86
C GLN A 33 -8.16 -20.29 -2.70
N ASP A 34 -9.49 -20.35 -2.69
CA ASP A 34 -10.33 -19.32 -3.31
C ASP A 34 -10.08 -17.98 -2.64
N SER A 35 -9.96 -16.91 -3.44
CA SER A 35 -9.76 -15.57 -2.90
C SER A 35 -10.95 -15.08 -2.06
N GLY A 36 -12.16 -15.51 -2.39
CA GLY A 36 -13.39 -14.94 -1.82
C GLY A 36 -13.59 -13.49 -2.29
N SER A 37 -14.03 -12.64 -1.41
CA SER A 37 -14.19 -11.20 -1.61
C SER A 37 -13.36 -10.45 -0.57
N ILE A 38 -12.84 -9.27 -0.91
CA ILE A 38 -12.17 -8.38 0.04
C ILE A 38 -13.06 -8.05 1.24
N TYR A 39 -14.37 -8.00 1.05
CA TYR A 39 -15.35 -7.72 2.10
C TYR A 39 -15.60 -8.89 3.06
N ASP A 40 -15.10 -10.09 2.73
CA ASP A 40 -15.09 -11.22 3.67
C ASP A 40 -13.93 -11.08 4.68
N ASP A 41 -12.87 -10.39 4.30
CA ASP A 41 -11.67 -10.19 5.12
C ASP A 41 -11.66 -8.82 5.82
N LEU A 42 -12.09 -7.77 5.11
CA LEU A 42 -12.19 -6.41 5.63
C LEU A 42 -13.66 -6.09 5.90
N THR A 43 -14.13 -6.42 7.10
CA THR A 43 -15.54 -6.31 7.52
C THR A 43 -15.85 -5.05 8.30
N GLY A 44 -14.84 -4.18 8.56
CA GLY A 44 -14.96 -2.94 9.31
C GLY A 44 -15.58 -1.79 8.51
N ASP A 45 -15.90 -0.70 9.22
CA ASP A 45 -16.12 0.60 8.60
C ASP A 45 -14.76 1.30 8.49
N TYR A 46 -14.37 1.64 7.29
CA TYR A 46 -13.06 2.24 6.98
C TYR A 46 -13.19 3.71 6.52
N GLY A 47 -14.31 4.34 6.85
CA GLY A 47 -14.59 5.72 6.49
C GLY A 47 -14.76 5.94 4.99
N ILE A 48 -14.62 7.19 4.56
CA ILE A 48 -14.94 7.60 3.17
C ILE A 48 -14.00 6.99 2.11
N LEU A 49 -12.80 6.56 2.50
CA LEU A 49 -11.85 5.90 1.59
C LEU A 49 -12.09 4.39 1.47
N GLY A 50 -12.97 3.82 2.32
CA GLY A 50 -13.29 2.40 2.31
C GLY A 50 -12.05 1.53 2.40
N ILE A 51 -12.08 0.40 1.72
CA ILE A 51 -10.97 -0.59 1.74
C ILE A 51 -9.62 -0.02 1.28
N ALA A 52 -9.60 1.03 0.46
CA ALA A 52 -8.36 1.63 -0.02
C ALA A 52 -7.51 2.20 1.12
N SER A 53 -8.13 2.61 2.25
CA SER A 53 -7.43 3.07 3.45
C SER A 53 -6.56 2.00 4.11
N GLN A 54 -6.77 0.73 3.77
CA GLN A 54 -6.07 -0.44 4.33
C GLN A 54 -4.86 -0.87 3.49
N PHE A 55 -4.51 -0.09 2.48
CA PHE A 55 -3.37 -0.39 1.59
C PHE A 55 -2.36 0.76 1.58
N HIS A 56 -1.10 0.40 1.39
CA HIS A 56 -0.05 1.38 1.10
C HIS A 56 -0.18 1.90 -0.33
N ILE A 57 -0.34 1.00 -1.30
CA ILE A 57 -0.61 1.34 -2.70
C ILE A 57 -1.94 0.75 -3.12
N PHE A 58 -2.85 1.60 -3.56
CA PHE A 58 -4.14 1.20 -4.12
C PHE A 58 -4.27 1.80 -5.52
N ALA A 59 -3.99 1.00 -6.55
CA ALA A 59 -3.94 1.46 -7.92
C ALA A 59 -5.01 0.80 -8.79
N LYS A 60 -5.76 1.62 -9.54
CA LYS A 60 -6.86 1.12 -10.39
C LYS A 60 -6.35 0.18 -11.47
N GLU A 61 -5.27 0.57 -12.16
CA GLU A 61 -4.78 -0.15 -13.34
C GLU A 61 -3.43 -0.78 -13.07
N LYS A 62 -2.38 0.01 -12.86
CA LYS A 62 -1.02 -0.50 -12.80
C LYS A 62 -0.20 0.11 -11.69
N THR A 63 0.61 -0.73 -11.05
CA THR A 63 1.68 -0.31 -10.14
C THR A 63 3.03 -0.72 -10.70
N THR A 64 3.97 0.22 -10.80
CA THR A 64 5.38 -0.03 -11.18
C THR A 64 6.29 0.34 -10.02
N ILE A 65 7.03 -0.64 -9.50
CA ILE A 65 7.90 -0.50 -8.33
C ILE A 65 9.36 -0.56 -8.79
N ASN A 66 10.01 0.60 -8.90
CA ASN A 66 11.40 0.72 -9.30
C ASN A 66 12.36 0.89 -8.10
N ALA A 67 11.81 1.15 -6.91
CA ALA A 67 12.56 1.30 -5.67
C ALA A 67 11.87 0.52 -4.54
N HIS A 68 12.60 0.24 -3.46
CA HIS A 68 12.07 -0.44 -2.28
C HIS A 68 10.78 0.23 -1.77
N THR A 69 9.77 -0.58 -1.51
CA THR A 69 8.45 -0.13 -1.08
C THR A 69 8.02 -0.91 0.16
N ASN A 70 7.94 -0.24 1.30
CA ASN A 70 7.52 -0.85 2.55
C ASN A 70 6.00 -0.68 2.73
N GLY A 71 5.26 -1.71 2.36
CA GLY A 71 3.80 -1.76 2.49
C GLY A 71 3.14 -2.67 1.47
N ASN A 72 1.86 -2.92 1.69
CA ASN A 72 1.05 -3.80 0.85
C ASN A 72 0.53 -3.09 -0.41
N VAL A 73 0.20 -3.89 -1.42
CA VAL A 73 -0.21 -3.41 -2.73
C VAL A 73 -1.51 -4.07 -3.17
N ALA A 74 -2.43 -3.26 -3.72
CA ALA A 74 -3.58 -3.74 -4.48
C ALA A 74 -3.60 -3.07 -5.86
N THR A 75 -3.56 -3.87 -6.94
CA THR A 75 -3.49 -3.36 -8.32
C THR A 75 -3.95 -4.40 -9.34
N LYS A 76 -4.47 -3.96 -10.50
CA LYS A 76 -4.76 -4.89 -11.61
C LYS A 76 -3.46 -5.45 -12.21
N GLU A 77 -2.46 -4.62 -12.47
CA GLU A 77 -1.18 -5.04 -13.02
C GLU A 77 -0.02 -4.60 -12.13
N LEU A 78 0.94 -5.48 -11.88
CA LEU A 78 2.13 -5.18 -11.10
C LEU A 78 3.40 -5.40 -11.93
N ASP A 79 4.23 -4.36 -12.02
CA ASP A 79 5.64 -4.45 -12.43
C ASP A 79 6.54 -4.29 -11.18
N ALA A 80 6.96 -5.40 -10.60
CA ALA A 80 7.84 -5.42 -9.44
C ALA A 80 9.31 -5.48 -9.87
N ASN A 81 9.86 -4.32 -10.26
CA ASN A 81 11.29 -4.20 -10.58
C ASN A 81 12.16 -4.08 -9.31
N ASN A 82 11.53 -3.94 -8.16
CA ASN A 82 12.13 -3.93 -6.83
C ASN A 82 11.17 -4.61 -5.84
N ASN A 83 11.59 -4.77 -4.59
CA ASN A 83 10.79 -5.44 -3.57
C ASN A 83 9.69 -4.54 -2.97
N PHE A 84 8.61 -5.20 -2.54
CA PHE A 84 7.48 -4.62 -1.84
C PHE A 84 7.01 -5.55 -0.73
N GLY A 85 6.12 -5.06 0.11
CA GLY A 85 5.62 -5.75 1.29
C GLY A 85 6.10 -5.08 2.57
N THR A 86 5.61 -5.49 3.72
CA THR A 86 5.94 -4.84 4.98
C THR A 86 7.03 -5.58 5.71
N ASP A 87 8.22 -4.98 5.80
CA ASP A 87 9.38 -5.50 6.52
C ASP A 87 9.33 -5.15 8.01
N ILE A 88 9.04 -3.88 8.31
CA ILE A 88 8.94 -3.39 9.69
C ILE A 88 7.52 -3.58 10.17
N ILE A 89 7.39 -4.43 11.17
CA ILE A 89 6.10 -4.77 11.76
C ILE A 89 6.09 -4.34 13.20
N THR A 90 5.25 -3.37 13.46
CA THR A 90 4.85 -3.03 14.81
C THR A 90 3.36 -2.85 14.89
N GLY A 91 2.85 -2.87 16.08
CA GLY A 91 1.44 -2.74 16.35
C GLY A 91 0.65 -3.99 15.99
N ASP A 92 -0.65 -3.80 15.92
CA ASP A 92 -1.64 -4.88 15.88
C ASP A 92 -2.02 -5.34 14.47
N LEU A 93 -1.18 -5.08 13.45
CA LEU A 93 -1.47 -5.54 12.10
C LEU A 93 -1.40 -7.07 12.03
N GLN A 94 -2.53 -7.71 12.27
CA GLN A 94 -2.67 -9.17 12.33
C GLN A 94 -2.73 -9.80 10.93
N LEU A 95 -3.37 -9.12 9.98
CA LEU A 95 -3.55 -9.56 8.61
C LEU A 95 -3.02 -8.52 7.66
N GLU A 96 -2.18 -8.94 6.71
CA GLU A 96 -1.77 -8.11 5.58
C GLU A 96 -2.25 -8.72 4.28
N ILE A 97 -2.99 -7.93 3.52
CA ILE A 97 -3.55 -8.33 2.25
C ILE A 97 -2.74 -7.68 1.13
N ASN A 98 -2.31 -8.49 0.14
CA ASN A 98 -1.80 -8.02 -1.14
C ASN A 98 -2.69 -8.59 -2.25
N TYR A 99 -3.03 -7.79 -3.25
CA TYR A 99 -3.82 -8.23 -4.38
C TYR A 99 -3.23 -7.79 -5.72
N VAL A 100 -2.89 -8.77 -6.55
CA VAL A 100 -2.28 -8.57 -7.87
C VAL A 100 -3.02 -9.41 -8.90
N GLN A 101 -3.84 -8.78 -9.77
CA GLN A 101 -4.60 -9.53 -10.76
C GLN A 101 -3.72 -10.08 -11.89
N ALA A 102 -2.67 -9.34 -12.30
CA ALA A 102 -1.73 -9.75 -13.34
C ALA A 102 -0.33 -9.27 -13.04
N THR A 103 0.67 -10.08 -13.34
CA THR A 103 2.09 -9.71 -13.27
C THR A 103 2.94 -10.71 -14.06
N ASP A 104 4.00 -10.20 -14.68
CA ASP A 104 5.04 -11.03 -15.31
C ASP A 104 6.42 -10.80 -14.69
N SER A 105 6.50 -9.97 -13.63
CA SER A 105 7.77 -9.47 -13.08
C SER A 105 8.13 -10.01 -11.70
N LEU A 106 7.27 -10.80 -11.04
CA LEU A 106 7.59 -11.35 -9.73
C LEU A 106 8.74 -12.34 -9.79
N ILE A 107 9.75 -12.11 -8.94
CA ILE A 107 10.89 -13.01 -8.70
C ILE A 107 11.00 -13.33 -7.21
N GLY A 108 11.90 -14.23 -6.82
CA GLY A 108 12.02 -14.73 -5.45
C GLY A 108 12.04 -13.65 -4.37
N SER A 109 12.73 -12.53 -4.63
CA SER A 109 12.90 -11.42 -3.70
C SER A 109 11.88 -10.27 -3.86
N SER A 110 10.89 -10.40 -4.73
CA SER A 110 9.94 -9.31 -4.99
C SER A 110 9.03 -9.01 -3.80
N PHE A 111 8.65 -10.04 -3.04
CA PHE A 111 7.80 -9.88 -1.87
C PHE A 111 8.60 -10.03 -0.59
N THR A 112 8.44 -9.10 0.32
CA THR A 112 9.03 -9.12 1.66
C THR A 112 7.94 -9.24 2.72
N SER A 113 8.24 -9.94 3.80
CA SER A 113 7.35 -10.07 4.96
C SER A 113 8.20 -10.22 6.20
N GLY A 114 8.15 -9.24 7.09
CA GLY A 114 9.13 -9.08 8.15
C GLY A 114 8.92 -9.95 9.39
N ASN A 115 7.73 -10.47 9.70
CA ASN A 115 7.55 -11.14 10.99
C ASN A 115 6.63 -12.36 10.94
N SER A 116 6.95 -13.33 11.78
CA SER A 116 6.27 -14.62 11.91
C SER A 116 4.88 -14.58 12.56
N ASN A 117 4.48 -13.47 13.18
CA ASN A 117 3.22 -13.38 13.93
C ASN A 117 2.06 -12.82 13.10
N ARG A 118 2.34 -12.34 11.89
CA ARG A 118 1.32 -11.82 10.98
C ARG A 118 0.90 -12.88 9.96
N VAL A 119 -0.39 -12.88 9.65
CA VAL A 119 -0.94 -13.68 8.56
C VAL A 119 -0.91 -12.82 7.29
N ASN A 120 -0.31 -13.36 6.21
CA ASN A 120 -0.41 -12.77 4.90
C ASN A 120 -1.55 -13.44 4.12
N LYS A 121 -2.31 -12.64 3.39
CA LYS A 121 -3.20 -13.09 2.35
C LYS A 121 -2.74 -12.49 1.03
N PHE A 122 -1.97 -13.25 0.26
CA PHE A 122 -1.50 -12.82 -1.05
C PHE A 122 -2.43 -13.38 -2.13
N VAL A 123 -3.20 -12.51 -2.74
CA VAL A 123 -4.22 -12.88 -3.73
C VAL A 123 -3.71 -12.57 -5.14
N VAL A 124 -3.83 -13.53 -6.03
CA VAL A 124 -3.48 -13.38 -7.45
C VAL A 124 -4.68 -13.61 -8.35
N GLY A 125 -4.67 -12.99 -9.52
CA GLY A 125 -5.75 -13.16 -10.50
C GLY A 125 -5.83 -14.57 -11.07
N SER A 126 -7.00 -14.93 -11.61
CA SER A 126 -7.32 -16.28 -12.11
C SER A 126 -6.45 -16.74 -13.30
N SER A 127 -5.82 -15.81 -14.03
CA SER A 127 -4.94 -16.11 -15.18
C SER A 127 -3.50 -16.42 -14.78
N ILE A 128 -3.10 -16.15 -13.54
CA ILE A 128 -1.74 -16.36 -13.07
C ILE A 128 -1.51 -17.85 -12.84
N SER A 129 -0.42 -18.41 -13.36
CA SER A 129 -0.04 -19.78 -13.06
C SER A 129 0.55 -19.88 -11.64
N THR A 130 0.09 -20.88 -10.89
CA THR A 130 0.49 -21.08 -9.50
C THR A 130 1.08 -22.46 -9.29
N GLY A 131 1.97 -22.58 -8.33
CA GLY A 131 2.62 -23.82 -7.96
C GLY A 131 3.15 -23.78 -6.53
N ILE A 132 3.79 -24.86 -6.13
CA ILE A 132 4.48 -24.98 -4.84
C ILE A 132 5.89 -25.54 -5.04
N GLU A 133 6.85 -24.97 -4.34
CA GLU A 133 8.23 -25.46 -4.27
C GLU A 133 8.77 -25.28 -2.86
N ASN A 134 9.09 -26.39 -2.18
CA ASN A 134 9.62 -26.38 -0.80
C ASN A 134 8.75 -25.54 0.16
N ASP A 135 7.44 -25.74 0.17
CA ASP A 135 6.43 -25.03 0.95
C ASP A 135 6.31 -23.52 0.64
N ARG A 136 6.97 -23.04 -0.40
CA ARG A 136 6.84 -21.66 -0.89
C ARG A 136 5.92 -21.58 -2.09
N ALA A 137 5.20 -20.47 -2.18
CA ALA A 137 4.36 -20.16 -3.33
C ALA A 137 5.23 -19.97 -4.59
N VAL A 138 4.75 -20.49 -5.71
CA VAL A 138 5.30 -20.23 -7.04
C VAL A 138 4.25 -19.46 -7.83
N VAL A 139 4.65 -18.31 -8.39
CA VAL A 139 3.80 -17.40 -9.17
C VAL A 139 4.47 -17.22 -10.54
N ASN A 140 3.77 -17.56 -11.63
CA ASN A 140 4.30 -17.53 -12.98
C ASN A 140 5.67 -18.20 -13.14
N GLY A 141 5.86 -19.33 -12.45
CA GLY A 141 7.11 -20.09 -12.48
C GLY A 141 8.22 -19.57 -11.56
N SER A 142 8.02 -18.47 -10.86
CA SER A 142 8.97 -17.92 -9.88
C SER A 142 8.57 -18.31 -8.46
N ARG A 143 9.47 -18.96 -7.72
CA ARG A 143 9.29 -19.21 -6.29
C ARG A 143 9.46 -17.91 -5.51
N ILE A 144 8.51 -17.59 -4.65
CA ILE A 144 8.53 -16.38 -3.82
C ILE A 144 9.09 -16.70 -2.44
N ASP A 145 10.24 -16.14 -2.09
CA ASP A 145 11.04 -16.56 -0.93
C ASP A 145 10.37 -16.32 0.43
N HIS A 146 9.56 -15.28 0.55
CA HIS A 146 8.91 -14.87 1.79
C HIS A 146 7.39 -15.14 1.81
N LEU A 147 6.88 -15.95 0.87
CA LEU A 147 5.46 -16.30 0.79
C LEU A 147 5.28 -17.81 0.92
N SER A 148 4.62 -18.26 1.99
CA SER A 148 4.22 -19.65 2.14
C SER A 148 3.13 -20.00 1.13
N ALA A 149 3.11 -21.26 0.65
CA ALA A 149 2.07 -21.68 -0.27
C ALA A 149 0.66 -21.55 0.32
N SER A 150 0.51 -21.75 1.63
CA SER A 150 -0.76 -21.60 2.36
C SER A 150 -1.27 -20.16 2.45
N GLU A 151 -0.42 -19.17 2.19
CA GLU A 151 -0.76 -17.74 2.18
C GLU A 151 -1.13 -17.25 0.78
N LEU A 152 -0.98 -18.10 -0.26
CA LEU A 152 -1.36 -17.79 -1.63
C LEU A 152 -2.82 -18.14 -1.89
N TYR A 153 -3.57 -17.17 -2.33
CA TYR A 153 -4.97 -17.26 -2.74
C TYR A 153 -5.10 -16.89 -4.22
N GLN A 154 -6.16 -17.33 -4.86
CA GLN A 154 -6.37 -17.06 -6.28
C GLN A 154 -7.82 -16.79 -6.61
N ASP A 155 -8.05 -15.78 -7.44
CA ASP A 155 -9.35 -15.52 -8.04
C ASP A 155 -9.85 -16.73 -8.84
N ARG A 156 -11.16 -16.90 -8.86
CA ARG A 156 -11.82 -17.88 -9.74
C ARG A 156 -12.31 -17.17 -11.01
N PRO A 157 -12.40 -17.89 -12.14
CA PRO A 157 -12.94 -17.31 -13.36
C PRO A 157 -14.33 -16.70 -13.12
N GLY A 158 -14.46 -15.39 -13.42
CA GLY A 158 -15.71 -14.65 -13.23
C GLY A 158 -15.89 -14.06 -11.83
N ASN A 159 -14.97 -14.29 -10.90
CA ASN A 159 -14.98 -13.67 -9.57
C ASN A 159 -13.61 -13.03 -9.30
N THR A 160 -13.59 -11.75 -8.97
CA THR A 160 -12.39 -11.00 -8.59
C THR A 160 -12.45 -10.60 -7.13
N TYR A 161 -11.33 -10.71 -6.43
CA TYR A 161 -11.22 -10.38 -5.02
C TYR A 161 -11.54 -8.90 -4.72
N ILE A 162 -11.03 -7.99 -5.55
CA ILE A 162 -11.38 -6.56 -5.54
C ILE A 162 -11.91 -6.17 -6.92
N ASP A 163 -13.10 -5.59 -6.98
CA ASP A 163 -13.60 -4.91 -8.16
C ASP A 163 -13.09 -3.46 -8.17
N PHE A 164 -11.93 -3.25 -8.80
CA PHE A 164 -11.31 -1.93 -8.87
C PHE A 164 -12.19 -0.87 -9.54
N ASP A 165 -13.04 -1.23 -10.49
CA ASP A 165 -13.90 -0.25 -11.15
C ASP A 165 -14.97 0.27 -10.19
N THR A 166 -15.57 -0.62 -9.39
CA THR A 166 -16.49 -0.26 -8.33
C THR A 166 -15.81 0.55 -7.22
N GLU A 167 -14.63 0.12 -6.75
CA GLU A 167 -13.94 0.83 -5.67
C GLU A 167 -13.45 2.21 -6.10
N PHE A 168 -12.94 2.36 -7.31
CA PHE A 168 -12.51 3.66 -7.81
C PHE A 168 -13.68 4.62 -8.09
N ALA A 169 -14.85 4.11 -8.47
CA ALA A 169 -16.05 4.95 -8.54
C ALA A 169 -16.43 5.54 -7.16
N LYS A 170 -16.30 4.75 -6.07
CA LYS A 170 -16.49 5.24 -4.70
C LYS A 170 -15.43 6.27 -4.32
N LEU A 171 -14.15 6.01 -4.62
CA LEU A 171 -13.04 6.90 -4.32
C LEU A 171 -13.12 8.24 -5.08
N GLU A 172 -13.56 8.22 -6.32
CA GLU A 172 -13.84 9.43 -7.09
C GLU A 172 -14.94 10.27 -6.43
N GLY A 173 -16.05 9.61 -6.02
CA GLY A 173 -17.13 10.28 -5.26
C GLY A 173 -16.67 10.80 -3.90
N ALA A 174 -15.81 10.04 -3.19
CA ALA A 174 -15.21 10.46 -1.93
C ALA A 174 -14.33 11.71 -2.10
N SER A 175 -13.47 11.72 -3.12
CA SER A 175 -12.62 12.86 -3.44
C SER A 175 -13.44 14.11 -3.77
N GLU A 176 -14.49 13.98 -4.58
CA GLU A 176 -15.40 15.06 -4.91
C GLU A 176 -16.18 15.57 -3.68
N SER A 177 -16.60 14.67 -2.80
CA SER A 177 -17.25 15.02 -1.54
C SER A 177 -16.32 15.83 -0.64
N LEU A 178 -15.07 15.39 -0.46
CA LEU A 178 -14.05 16.12 0.32
C LEU A 178 -13.81 17.53 -0.26
N MET A 179 -13.75 17.66 -1.61
CA MET A 179 -13.61 18.97 -2.29
C MET A 179 -14.80 19.90 -2.05
N SER A 180 -16.00 19.36 -1.84
CA SER A 180 -17.23 20.14 -1.67
C SER A 180 -17.40 20.72 -0.27
N ILE A 181 -16.69 20.19 0.73
CA ILE A 181 -16.80 20.63 2.11
C ILE A 181 -16.19 22.04 2.27
N THR A 182 -16.90 22.92 2.98
CA THR A 182 -16.37 24.25 3.28
C THR A 182 -15.10 24.13 4.11
N PRO A 183 -13.93 24.62 3.62
CA PRO A 183 -12.69 24.49 4.33
C PRO A 183 -12.63 25.40 5.57
N ALA A 184 -11.94 24.97 6.61
CA ALA A 184 -11.64 25.82 7.76
C ALA A 184 -10.77 27.03 7.37
N LYS A 185 -9.88 26.82 6.39
CA LYS A 185 -9.04 27.89 5.83
C LYS A 185 -8.59 27.53 4.41
N THR A 186 -8.34 28.56 3.61
CA THR A 186 -7.67 28.44 2.30
C THR A 186 -6.31 29.13 2.37
N TYR A 187 -5.27 28.42 1.92
CA TYR A 187 -3.91 28.92 1.84
C TYR A 187 -3.52 29.16 0.38
N LEU A 188 -3.05 30.37 0.11
CA LEU A 188 -2.51 30.81 -1.18
C LEU A 188 -0.99 31.03 -1.05
N SER A 189 -0.27 31.13 -2.16
CA SER A 189 1.16 31.43 -2.15
C SER A 189 1.49 32.77 -1.47
N SER A 190 0.57 33.75 -1.52
CA SER A 190 0.69 35.04 -0.86
C SER A 190 0.66 34.98 0.68
N ASP A 191 0.16 33.87 1.25
CA ASP A 191 0.16 33.68 2.71
C ASP A 191 1.53 33.30 3.25
N PHE A 192 2.49 33.04 2.37
CA PHE A 192 3.87 32.67 2.70
C PHE A 192 4.88 33.71 2.19
N PRO A 193 4.90 34.93 2.75
CA PRO A 193 5.81 35.99 2.31
C PRO A 193 7.29 35.66 2.57
N ASP A 194 7.56 34.84 3.59
CA ASP A 194 8.88 34.28 3.84
C ASP A 194 8.96 32.85 3.28
N MET A 195 9.59 32.72 2.12
CA MET A 195 9.78 31.46 1.41
C MET A 195 10.59 30.42 2.20
N ASN A 196 11.38 30.86 3.20
CA ASN A 196 12.20 29.96 4.01
C ASN A 196 11.48 29.48 5.28
N ASN A 197 10.32 30.04 5.58
CA ASN A 197 9.56 29.72 6.80
C ASN A 197 8.07 29.55 6.46
N ARG A 198 7.76 28.54 5.64
CA ARG A 198 6.37 28.24 5.28
C ARG A 198 5.78 27.22 6.24
N THR A 199 4.75 27.63 6.99
CA THR A 199 4.11 26.77 7.97
C THR A 199 2.59 26.87 7.87
N ILE A 200 1.91 25.76 7.84
CA ILE A 200 0.47 25.60 8.08
C ILE A 200 0.32 24.98 9.47
N ASP A 201 -0.18 25.75 10.41
CA ASP A 201 -0.49 25.27 11.75
C ASP A 201 -2.00 25.15 11.87
N VAL A 202 -2.49 23.93 12.16
CA VAL A 202 -3.92 23.64 12.30
C VAL A 202 -4.37 23.59 13.76
N THR A 203 -3.48 23.89 14.70
CA THR A 203 -3.79 23.91 16.14
C THR A 203 -4.94 24.87 16.40
N GLY A 204 -5.98 24.38 17.08
CA GLY A 204 -7.20 25.13 17.40
C GLY A 204 -8.12 25.40 16.20
N MET A 205 -7.85 24.85 15.01
CA MET A 205 -8.75 25.01 13.87
C MET A 205 -9.95 24.06 13.98
N GLY A 206 -11.15 24.66 13.90
CA GLY A 206 -12.41 23.91 13.95
C GLY A 206 -12.70 23.24 15.30
N SER A 207 -13.93 22.82 15.50
CA SER A 207 -14.39 22.07 16.69
C SER A 207 -14.51 20.57 16.42
N SER A 208 -14.32 20.14 15.17
CA SER A 208 -14.41 18.74 14.73
C SER A 208 -13.05 18.06 14.82
N ASP A 209 -13.06 16.72 14.95
CA ASP A 209 -11.87 15.89 14.84
C ASP A 209 -11.32 15.85 13.40
N VAL A 210 -12.14 16.20 12.40
CA VAL A 210 -11.73 16.34 11.01
C VAL A 210 -11.59 17.83 10.66
N VAL A 211 -10.43 18.19 10.11
CA VAL A 211 -10.14 19.55 9.62
C VAL A 211 -9.86 19.50 8.13
N ILE A 212 -10.64 20.23 7.35
CA ILE A 212 -10.47 20.36 5.92
C ILE A 212 -9.90 21.73 5.59
N ILE A 213 -8.82 21.74 4.82
CA ILE A 213 -8.10 22.96 4.41
C ILE A 213 -7.94 22.93 2.89
N ASN A 214 -8.13 24.09 2.25
CA ASN A 214 -7.76 24.24 0.86
C ASN A 214 -6.33 24.79 0.76
N VAL A 215 -5.54 24.18 -0.12
CA VAL A 215 -4.17 24.61 -0.46
C VAL A 215 -4.10 24.84 -1.96
N ASP A 216 -3.80 26.08 -2.36
CA ASP A 216 -3.59 26.39 -3.77
C ASP A 216 -2.38 25.63 -4.33
N ALA A 217 -2.50 25.10 -5.53
CA ALA A 217 -1.45 24.32 -6.17
C ALA A 217 -0.13 25.07 -6.27
N SER A 218 -0.16 26.41 -6.38
CA SER A 218 1.04 27.24 -6.39
C SER A 218 1.87 27.11 -5.11
N VAL A 219 1.26 26.78 -3.97
CA VAL A 219 1.96 26.53 -2.70
C VAL A 219 2.82 25.31 -2.80
N LEU A 220 2.32 24.21 -3.41
CA LEU A 220 3.05 22.96 -3.58
C LEU A 220 4.06 22.99 -4.73
N SER A 221 3.93 23.94 -5.65
CA SER A 221 4.88 24.18 -6.75
C SER A 221 6.13 24.92 -6.34
N MET A 222 6.17 25.47 -5.13
CA MET A 222 7.35 26.19 -4.60
C MET A 222 8.46 25.21 -4.26
N ASN A 223 9.69 25.51 -4.65
CA ASN A 223 10.87 24.70 -4.35
C ASN A 223 11.46 25.04 -2.95
N THR A 224 10.61 25.07 -1.94
CA THR A 224 11.01 25.27 -0.52
C THR A 224 10.12 24.41 0.38
N PRO A 225 10.62 23.98 1.55
CA PRO A 225 9.84 23.15 2.46
C PRO A 225 8.54 23.81 2.94
N LEU A 226 7.50 23.00 3.12
CA LEU A 226 6.25 23.38 3.77
C LEU A 226 6.09 22.53 5.03
N ASN A 227 6.02 23.19 6.17
CA ASN A 227 5.82 22.54 7.46
C ASN A 227 4.34 22.51 7.79
N ILE A 228 3.85 21.34 8.17
CA ILE A 228 2.47 21.12 8.63
C ILE A 228 2.55 20.78 10.11
N VAL A 229 1.86 21.55 10.95
CA VAL A 229 1.76 21.34 12.40
C VAL A 229 0.33 20.94 12.74
N ASN A 230 0.16 19.73 13.25
CA ASN A 230 -1.10 19.14 13.70
C ASN A 230 -0.93 18.57 15.11
N SER A 231 -0.72 19.46 16.09
CA SER A 231 -0.41 19.08 17.47
C SER A 231 -1.59 18.43 18.22
N GLU A 232 -2.80 18.60 17.71
CA GLU A 232 -4.03 18.01 18.26
C GLU A 232 -4.36 16.65 17.63
N ASN A 233 -3.52 16.16 16.73
CA ASN A 233 -3.67 14.89 16.01
C ASN A 233 -5.05 14.73 15.34
N LYS A 234 -5.58 15.80 14.77
CA LYS A 234 -6.84 15.78 14.02
C LYS A 234 -6.66 15.05 12.70
N ILE A 235 -7.73 14.49 12.17
CA ILE A 235 -7.77 13.98 10.79
C ILE A 235 -7.73 15.18 9.86
N LEU A 236 -6.59 15.40 9.20
CA LEU A 236 -6.35 16.56 8.36
C LEU A 236 -6.48 16.21 6.87
N VAL A 237 -7.40 16.87 6.19
CA VAL A 237 -7.54 16.76 4.74
C VAL A 237 -7.14 18.07 4.06
N MET A 238 -6.14 17.99 3.20
CA MET A 238 -5.62 19.09 2.41
C MET A 238 -6.16 18.99 0.99
N ASN A 239 -7.23 19.71 0.67
CA ASN A 239 -7.75 19.81 -0.69
C ASN A 239 -6.84 20.70 -1.54
N VAL A 240 -6.23 20.15 -2.57
CA VAL A 240 -5.40 20.91 -3.52
C VAL A 240 -6.32 21.56 -4.55
N ILE A 241 -6.35 22.90 -4.58
CA ILE A 241 -7.20 23.66 -5.48
C ILE A 241 -6.39 24.32 -6.61
N ASN A 242 -7.05 24.63 -7.73
CA ASN A 242 -6.46 25.28 -8.91
C ASN A 242 -5.26 24.50 -9.51
N ALA A 243 -5.19 23.18 -9.27
CA ALA A 243 -4.15 22.37 -9.88
C ALA A 243 -4.41 22.20 -11.39
N PRO A 244 -3.37 22.30 -12.24
CA PRO A 244 -3.47 21.96 -13.65
C PRO A 244 -3.59 20.44 -13.85
N THR A 245 -3.95 20.04 -15.07
CA THR A 245 -4.07 18.63 -15.47
C THR A 245 -2.78 17.83 -15.22
N ASP A 246 -1.64 18.42 -15.60
CA ASP A 246 -0.29 17.91 -15.31
C ASP A 246 0.28 18.71 -14.15
N PHE A 247 0.30 18.10 -12.98
CA PHE A 247 0.74 18.79 -11.76
C PHE A 247 2.00 18.19 -11.18
N THR A 248 2.92 19.05 -10.76
CA THR A 248 4.18 18.64 -10.13
C THR A 248 4.33 19.29 -8.77
N ILE A 249 4.50 18.46 -7.74
CA ILE A 249 4.84 18.88 -6.39
C ILE A 249 6.35 19.04 -6.31
N GLN A 250 6.79 20.27 -5.95
CA GLN A 250 8.19 20.63 -5.74
C GLN A 250 8.50 20.91 -4.28
N SER A 251 7.48 21.13 -3.45
CA SER A 251 7.65 21.40 -2.03
C SER A 251 7.90 20.12 -1.26
N GLN A 252 8.98 20.06 -0.51
CA GLN A 252 9.16 19.06 0.53
C GLN A 252 8.10 19.27 1.61
N ILE A 253 7.41 18.21 2.01
CA ILE A 253 6.41 18.25 3.09
C ILE A 253 7.02 17.70 4.36
N HIS A 254 6.98 18.50 5.42
CA HIS A 254 7.33 18.10 6.78
C HIS A 254 6.07 18.12 7.64
N TYR A 255 5.64 16.95 8.10
CA TYR A 255 4.48 16.82 8.97
C TYR A 255 4.91 16.50 10.40
N ASN A 256 4.52 17.36 11.36
CA ASN A 256 4.84 17.23 12.79
C ASN A 256 6.31 16.93 13.10
N ASN A 257 7.25 17.47 12.28
CA ASN A 257 8.68 17.17 12.37
C ASN A 257 9.07 15.68 12.27
N ARG A 258 8.20 14.85 11.69
CA ARG A 258 8.54 13.45 11.44
C ARG A 258 9.70 13.35 10.46
N ALA A 259 10.58 12.39 10.68
CA ALA A 259 11.62 12.06 9.70
C ALA A 259 11.01 11.32 8.50
N ASN A 260 11.56 11.52 7.30
CA ASN A 260 11.22 10.75 6.11
C ASN A 260 11.96 9.41 6.14
N HIS A 261 11.45 8.42 6.85
CA HIS A 261 11.99 7.07 6.92
C HIS A 261 10.92 6.10 7.40
N GLU A 262 11.19 4.83 7.26
CA GLU A 262 10.37 3.78 7.86
C GLU A 262 10.17 4.04 9.36
N THR A 263 8.93 3.91 9.80
CA THR A 263 8.55 4.09 11.18
C THR A 263 7.56 2.99 11.60
N GLU A 264 7.54 2.73 12.88
CA GLU A 264 6.63 1.78 13.50
C GLU A 264 5.42 2.47 14.13
N ASP A 265 5.52 3.76 14.41
CA ASP A 265 4.45 4.56 15.00
C ASP A 265 3.74 5.41 13.95
N PHE A 266 2.50 5.06 13.69
CA PHE A 266 1.59 5.73 12.76
C PHE A 266 0.45 6.46 13.46
N SER A 267 0.45 6.54 14.79
CA SER A 267 -0.66 7.07 15.58
C SER A 267 -0.98 8.54 15.26
N ASP A 268 -0.01 9.29 14.76
CA ASP A 268 -0.15 10.69 14.35
C ASP A 268 -0.08 10.91 12.83
N ALA A 269 -0.13 9.87 12.01
CA ALA A 269 -0.04 9.96 10.54
C ALA A 269 -1.38 10.38 9.88
N ASN A 270 -2.07 11.34 10.46
CA ASN A 270 -3.45 11.73 10.11
C ASN A 270 -3.48 12.90 9.11
N ILE A 271 -2.77 12.80 7.99
CA ILE A 271 -2.80 13.81 6.92
C ILE A 271 -3.05 13.18 5.55
N SER A 272 -3.99 13.73 4.81
CA SER A 272 -4.32 13.32 3.45
C SER A 272 -4.34 14.52 2.50
N TRP A 273 -3.83 14.33 1.30
CA TRP A 273 -3.82 15.31 0.22
C TRP A 273 -4.77 14.85 -0.88
N ASN A 274 -5.86 15.58 -1.03
CA ASN A 274 -6.92 15.28 -1.99
C ASN A 274 -6.77 16.15 -3.24
N PHE A 275 -6.66 15.51 -4.40
CA PHE A 275 -6.44 16.17 -5.69
C PHE A 275 -7.73 16.22 -6.52
N PRO A 276 -8.00 17.34 -7.21
CA PRO A 276 -9.21 17.48 -7.99
C PRO A 276 -9.23 16.54 -9.21
N SER A 277 -10.41 16.21 -9.67
CA SER A 277 -10.65 15.22 -10.74
C SER A 277 -10.04 15.58 -12.11
N ASN A 278 -9.65 16.84 -12.32
CA ASN A 278 -8.96 17.28 -13.52
C ASN A 278 -7.45 16.98 -13.52
N VAL A 279 -6.86 16.64 -12.37
CA VAL A 279 -5.46 16.21 -12.30
C VAL A 279 -5.39 14.77 -12.82
N THR A 280 -4.76 14.59 -13.97
CA THR A 280 -4.57 13.26 -14.59
C THR A 280 -3.13 12.80 -14.56
N ASN A 281 -2.16 13.69 -14.32
CA ASN A 281 -0.76 13.37 -14.11
C ASN A 281 -0.26 14.11 -12.87
N LEU A 282 0.23 13.36 -11.89
CA LEU A 282 0.75 13.89 -10.63
C LEU A 282 2.18 13.41 -10.41
N ALA A 283 3.16 14.31 -10.47
CA ALA A 283 4.55 14.01 -10.17
C ALA A 283 4.94 14.57 -8.79
N ILE A 284 5.57 13.74 -7.96
CA ILE A 284 6.09 14.10 -6.64
C ILE A 284 7.61 14.17 -6.75
N ASN A 285 8.16 15.38 -6.85
CA ASN A 285 9.57 15.63 -7.09
C ASN A 285 10.35 16.12 -5.84
N ALA A 286 9.70 16.11 -4.68
CA ALA A 286 10.31 16.42 -3.39
C ALA A 286 9.88 15.37 -2.35
N PRO A 287 10.66 15.15 -1.27
CA PRO A 287 10.24 14.27 -0.18
C PRO A 287 8.87 14.66 0.35
N PHE A 288 7.99 13.70 0.51
CA PHE A 288 6.57 13.96 0.76
C PHE A 288 6.02 13.13 1.92
N GLN A 289 5.16 13.74 2.72
CA GLN A 289 4.48 13.09 3.83
C GLN A 289 2.97 13.29 3.73
N GLY A 290 2.23 12.21 3.87
CA GLY A 290 0.77 12.16 3.84
C GLY A 290 0.20 11.27 2.75
N THR A 291 -1.04 10.86 2.93
CA THR A 291 -1.77 10.04 1.97
C THR A 291 -2.15 10.84 0.73
N ILE A 292 -1.89 10.30 -0.45
CA ILE A 292 -2.32 10.86 -1.74
C ILE A 292 -3.67 10.27 -2.14
N ILE A 293 -4.66 11.12 -2.33
CA ILE A 293 -5.98 10.77 -2.87
C ILE A 293 -6.11 11.41 -4.26
N ALA A 294 -5.76 10.66 -5.30
CA ALA A 294 -5.78 11.11 -6.69
C ALA A 294 -6.32 10.03 -7.63
N PRO A 295 -7.58 9.58 -7.45
CA PRO A 295 -8.09 8.35 -8.05
C PRO A 295 -8.10 8.37 -9.60
N ARG A 296 -8.05 9.54 -10.23
CA ARG A 296 -8.00 9.69 -11.71
C ARG A 296 -6.61 9.92 -12.26
N ALA A 297 -5.60 10.09 -11.38
CA ALA A 297 -4.26 10.47 -11.81
C ALA A 297 -3.32 9.28 -11.98
N ASP A 298 -2.43 9.42 -12.95
CA ASP A 298 -1.18 8.68 -13.01
C ASP A 298 -0.20 9.35 -12.05
N VAL A 299 0.10 8.68 -10.92
CA VAL A 299 0.93 9.22 -9.84
C VAL A 299 2.35 8.68 -9.97
N THR A 300 3.35 9.58 -10.00
CA THR A 300 4.77 9.22 -10.04
C THR A 300 5.51 9.79 -8.85
N ALA A 301 5.99 8.92 -7.95
CA ALA A 301 6.84 9.30 -6.83
C ALA A 301 8.31 9.24 -7.24
N ASN A 302 8.94 10.40 -7.44
CA ASN A 302 10.35 10.53 -7.82
C ASN A 302 11.25 10.81 -6.61
N GLN A 303 10.69 10.99 -5.43
CA GLN A 303 11.38 11.19 -4.17
C GLN A 303 10.71 10.37 -3.07
N ASN A 304 11.42 10.19 -1.96
CA ASN A 304 10.92 9.41 -0.84
C ASN A 304 9.56 9.92 -0.37
N MET A 305 8.67 9.00 -0.11
CA MET A 305 7.32 9.32 0.31
C MET A 305 6.90 8.43 1.48
N ASP A 306 6.35 9.06 2.50
CA ASP A 306 5.69 8.38 3.61
C ASP A 306 4.19 8.64 3.52
N GLY A 307 3.39 7.61 3.30
CA GLY A 307 1.94 7.72 3.15
C GLY A 307 1.36 6.72 2.14
N THR A 308 0.04 6.56 2.16
CA THR A 308 -0.69 5.76 1.18
C THR A 308 -0.80 6.49 -0.15
N ILE A 309 -0.79 5.76 -1.26
CA ILE A 309 -1.02 6.31 -2.61
C ILE A 309 -2.24 5.64 -3.24
N ILE A 310 -3.27 6.44 -3.46
CA ILE A 310 -4.46 6.05 -4.21
C ILE A 310 -4.41 6.76 -5.58
N GLY A 311 -4.25 6.00 -6.66
CA GLY A 311 -4.09 6.55 -8.01
C GLY A 311 -4.58 5.60 -9.10
N LYS A 312 -4.77 6.13 -10.32
CA LYS A 312 -5.14 5.29 -11.46
C LYS A 312 -3.99 4.37 -11.84
N ASN A 313 -2.81 4.92 -12.10
CA ASN A 313 -1.54 4.23 -12.19
C ASN A 313 -0.59 4.80 -11.14
N VAL A 314 0.30 3.95 -10.59
CA VAL A 314 1.28 4.38 -9.58
C VAL A 314 2.67 3.92 -10.00
N THR A 315 3.61 4.85 -10.11
CA THR A 315 5.01 4.56 -10.40
C THR A 315 5.89 5.05 -9.27
N LEU A 316 6.68 4.15 -8.68
CA LEU A 316 7.54 4.41 -7.54
C LEU A 316 9.01 4.37 -7.98
N ASN A 317 9.62 5.55 -8.17
CA ASN A 317 11.02 5.71 -8.56
C ASN A 317 11.94 5.95 -7.34
N ALA A 318 11.37 6.14 -6.17
CA ALA A 318 12.08 6.30 -4.90
C ALA A 318 11.39 5.47 -3.80
N ALA A 319 12.06 5.30 -2.66
CA ALA A 319 11.53 4.53 -1.55
C ALA A 319 10.23 5.13 -0.99
N THR A 320 9.27 4.26 -0.68
CA THR A 320 8.00 4.66 -0.07
C THR A 320 7.72 3.83 1.16
N ASN A 321 7.12 4.46 2.17
CA ASN A 321 6.83 3.86 3.46
C ASN A 321 5.35 3.98 3.79
N ARG A 322 4.80 2.93 4.37
CA ARG A 322 3.39 2.83 4.71
C ARG A 322 2.97 3.78 5.83
N TRP A 323 1.74 4.30 5.71
CA TRP A 323 1.01 5.00 6.78
C TRP A 323 -0.46 4.52 6.84
N TYR A 324 -0.72 3.27 6.57
CA TYR A 324 -2.06 2.71 6.67
C TYR A 324 -2.23 1.96 8.01
N PRO A 325 -3.46 1.84 8.54
CA PRO A 325 -4.70 2.39 8.01
C PRO A 325 -4.74 3.93 8.10
N ASN A 326 -5.35 4.58 7.10
CA ASN A 326 -5.62 6.01 7.11
C ASN A 326 -7.10 6.25 6.82
N GLU A 327 -7.91 6.18 7.84
CA GLU A 327 -9.37 6.22 7.78
C GLU A 327 -9.88 7.65 8.01
N ILE A 328 -10.80 8.10 7.16
CA ILE A 328 -11.40 9.43 7.24
C ILE A 328 -12.89 9.27 7.51
N PHE A 329 -13.33 9.58 8.73
CA PHE A 329 -14.73 9.56 9.13
C PHE A 329 -15.30 10.97 9.15
N LEU A 330 -16.25 11.26 8.27
CA LEU A 330 -16.97 12.52 8.24
C LEU A 330 -18.21 12.44 9.14
N ALA A 331 -18.48 13.47 9.95
CA ALA A 331 -19.57 13.49 10.93
C ALA A 331 -20.99 13.29 10.34
N ASP A 332 -21.16 13.57 9.04
CA ASP A 332 -22.45 13.50 8.34
C ASP A 332 -22.47 12.43 7.22
N ASN A 333 -21.68 11.35 7.33
CA ASN A 333 -21.76 10.26 6.36
C ASN A 333 -23.09 9.49 6.56
N PRO A 334 -24.08 9.57 5.65
CA PRO A 334 -25.39 8.95 5.81
C PRO A 334 -25.36 7.41 5.89
N ASP A 335 -24.26 6.78 5.50
CA ASP A 335 -24.08 5.33 5.58
C ASP A 335 -23.70 4.84 6.98
N ASN A 336 -23.35 5.73 7.91
CA ASN A 336 -22.98 5.39 9.30
C ASN A 336 -24.17 5.33 10.27
N SER A 337 -25.42 5.30 9.80
CA SER A 337 -26.61 5.27 10.66
C SER A 337 -27.05 3.86 11.13
N GLY A 338 -26.17 2.88 11.07
CA GLY A 338 -26.57 1.48 11.30
C GLY A 338 -25.69 0.64 12.22
N SER A 339 -25.22 1.13 13.38
CA SER A 339 -24.78 0.23 14.47
C SER A 339 -24.52 0.96 15.78
N SER A 340 -25.58 1.52 16.39
CA SER A 340 -25.55 1.75 17.84
C SER A 340 -26.45 0.71 18.49
N ASP A 341 -25.91 -0.47 18.70
CA ASP A 341 -26.55 -1.48 19.54
C ASP A 341 -26.40 -1.05 21.01
N SER A 342 -27.40 -0.32 21.49
CA SER A 342 -27.53 -0.01 22.90
C SER A 342 -28.02 -1.26 23.62
N SER A 343 -27.12 -2.03 24.20
CA SER A 343 -27.46 -3.02 25.20
C SER A 343 -27.98 -2.31 26.46
N THR A 344 -29.29 -2.10 26.54
CA THR A 344 -29.96 -1.80 27.77
C THR A 344 -30.04 -3.08 28.60
N ASP A 345 -29.15 -3.16 29.58
CA ASP A 345 -29.19 -4.15 30.62
C ASP A 345 -30.37 -3.79 31.57
N THR A 346 -31.48 -4.49 31.41
CA THR A 346 -32.61 -4.41 32.36
C THR A 346 -32.40 -5.42 33.46
N THR A 347 -31.78 -4.97 34.55
CA THR A 347 -31.84 -5.65 35.84
C THR A 347 -33.26 -5.57 36.39
N SER A 348 -34.01 -6.64 36.27
CA SER A 348 -35.23 -6.85 37.02
C SER A 348 -34.88 -7.29 38.44
N SER A 349 -35.08 -6.42 39.40
CA SER A 349 -35.14 -6.75 40.83
C SER A 349 -36.50 -7.36 41.12
N ASP A 350 -36.55 -8.65 41.39
CA ASP A 350 -37.71 -9.32 41.93
C ASP A 350 -37.57 -9.36 43.46
N SER A 351 -38.44 -8.63 44.15
CA SER A 351 -38.62 -8.68 45.58
C SER A 351 -39.93 -9.41 45.85
N SER A 352 -39.87 -10.60 46.37
CA SER A 352 -41.02 -11.30 46.96
C SER A 352 -40.86 -11.45 48.48
N THR A 353 -41.83 -10.99 49.14
CA THR A 353 -42.23 -11.24 50.56
C THR A 353 -42.25 -12.72 50.92
#